data_f66d51b29bd69be86bfccdcda95b4c6d
#
_entry.id   f66d51b29bd69be86bfccdcda95b4c6d
#
_cell.length_a   1.000
_cell.length_b   1.000
_cell.length_c   1.000
_cell.angle_alpha   90.00
_cell.angle_beta   90.00
_cell.angle_gamma   90.00
#
_symmetry.space_group_name_H-M   'P 1'
#
loop_
_entity.id
_entity.type
_entity.pdbx_description
1 polymer ?
#
loop_
_entity_poly.entity_id
_entity_poly.type
_entity_poly.pdbx_seq_one_letter_code
_entity_poly.pdbx_strand_id
1 'polypeptide(L)'
;MSETPNTQATSGTLVEPVEAQAEELSAESLRIASQLAEGYRVSPLDMVPSPSPLLVESTEEVAVPTPQGLFGLRAWRFADGAEHLSARALDRDGTPVPAEDGGAPAVRIHSECATGDIFGSFRCDCGPQLENGLRIIGRTGGYLIYVRNHEGRGIGLVNKLRAYALQDAGLDTLDANLALGLDGDMRDYSQAALILQELGVHELRLVTNNPAKQEALENLGLQVTELIPDEIPARVENAHYLQTKRERMRHVLKSA
;
A
#
# COMPACT_ATOMS: atom_id res chain seq x y z
N MET A 1 42.27 -32.61 41.00
CA MET A 1 41.11 -33.15 40.29
C MET A 1 40.19 -31.97 40.04
N SER A 2 40.32 -31.36 38.89
CA SER A 2 39.58 -30.16 38.48
C SER A 2 38.79 -30.50 37.22
N GLU A 3 37.50 -30.58 37.36
CA GLU A 3 36.58 -30.76 36.23
C GLU A 3 36.21 -29.41 35.62
N THR A 4 36.48 -29.27 34.35
CA THR A 4 36.06 -28.16 33.51
C THR A 4 34.65 -28.44 32.97
N PRO A 5 33.72 -27.47 32.98
CA PRO A 5 32.42 -27.65 32.31
C PRO A 5 32.53 -27.42 30.80
N ASN A 6 32.02 -28.37 30.07
CA ASN A 6 31.89 -28.39 28.65
C ASN A 6 30.79 -27.40 28.19
N THR A 7 31.18 -26.33 27.50
CA THR A 7 30.26 -25.39 26.87
C THR A 7 29.94 -25.93 25.48
N GLN A 8 28.77 -26.54 25.32
CA GLN A 8 28.18 -26.82 24.00
C GLN A 8 27.71 -25.51 23.36
N ALA A 9 28.39 -25.12 22.31
CA ALA A 9 27.95 -24.06 21.41
C ALA A 9 26.75 -24.56 20.63
N THR A 10 25.58 -23.95 20.85
CA THR A 10 24.41 -24.13 20.00
C THR A 10 24.68 -23.44 18.64
N SER A 11 24.78 -24.25 17.60
CA SER A 11 24.89 -23.80 16.23
C SER A 11 23.61 -23.05 15.87
N GLY A 12 23.66 -21.73 15.81
CA GLY A 12 22.64 -20.90 15.20
C GLY A 12 22.57 -21.23 13.72
N THR A 13 21.46 -21.76 13.30
CA THR A 13 21.12 -21.93 11.88
C THR A 13 21.12 -20.53 11.27
N LEU A 14 22.13 -20.23 10.47
CA LEU A 14 22.12 -19.06 9.59
C LEU A 14 20.93 -19.23 8.65
N VAL A 15 19.91 -18.38 8.81
CA VAL A 15 18.85 -18.23 7.82
C VAL A 15 19.52 -17.64 6.59
N GLU A 16 19.68 -18.45 5.56
CA GLU A 16 20.16 -17.97 4.27
C GLU A 16 19.26 -16.83 3.80
N PRO A 17 19.80 -15.75 3.22
CA PRO A 17 18.99 -14.71 2.63
C PRO A 17 18.11 -15.37 1.56
N VAL A 18 16.79 -15.12 1.64
CA VAL A 18 15.85 -15.51 0.60
C VAL A 18 16.29 -14.74 -0.64
N GLU A 19 17.09 -15.39 -1.48
CA GLU A 19 17.30 -14.92 -2.84
C GLU A 19 15.92 -14.80 -3.45
N ALA A 20 15.57 -13.59 -3.89
CA ALA A 20 14.37 -13.34 -4.66
C ALA A 20 14.48 -14.25 -5.89
N GLN A 21 13.73 -15.35 -5.90
CA GLN A 21 13.58 -16.18 -7.09
C GLN A 21 12.88 -15.29 -8.11
N ALA A 22 13.65 -14.75 -9.04
CA ALA A 22 13.11 -14.24 -10.28
C ALA A 22 12.48 -15.45 -10.98
N GLU A 23 11.15 -15.61 -10.81
CA GLU A 23 10.42 -16.64 -11.54
C GLU A 23 10.58 -16.33 -13.03
N GLU A 24 11.20 -17.27 -13.75
CA GLU A 24 11.36 -17.15 -15.20
C GLU A 24 9.96 -17.07 -15.84
N LEU A 25 9.73 -16.00 -16.60
CA LEU A 25 8.53 -15.85 -17.42
C LEU A 25 8.40 -17.05 -18.34
N SER A 26 7.20 -17.55 -18.55
CA SER A 26 6.95 -18.59 -19.54
C SER A 26 7.39 -18.11 -20.94
N ALA A 27 7.79 -19.02 -21.83
CA ALA A 27 8.18 -18.67 -23.18
C ALA A 27 7.07 -17.91 -23.94
N GLU A 28 5.81 -18.21 -23.65
CA GLU A 28 4.65 -17.53 -24.25
C GLU A 28 4.50 -16.12 -23.67
N SER A 29 4.63 -15.94 -22.36
CA SER A 29 4.63 -14.63 -21.71
C SER A 29 5.75 -13.73 -22.25
N LEU A 30 6.96 -14.28 -22.43
CA LEU A 30 8.08 -13.56 -23.01
C LEU A 30 7.81 -13.17 -24.48
N ARG A 31 7.19 -14.04 -25.26
CA ARG A 31 6.83 -13.75 -26.66
C ARG A 31 5.80 -12.61 -26.74
N ILE A 32 4.74 -12.67 -25.94
CA ILE A 32 3.72 -11.61 -25.86
C ILE A 32 4.34 -10.30 -25.38
N ALA A 33 5.14 -10.36 -24.32
CA ALA A 33 5.83 -9.19 -23.78
C ALA A 33 6.75 -8.54 -24.81
N SER A 34 7.53 -9.33 -25.58
CA SER A 34 8.41 -8.81 -26.62
C SER A 34 7.64 -8.09 -27.74
N GLN A 35 6.54 -8.66 -28.19
CA GLN A 35 5.71 -8.06 -29.25
C GLN A 35 5.06 -6.75 -28.81
N LEU A 36 4.60 -6.66 -27.55
CA LEU A 36 3.98 -5.46 -27.01
C LEU A 36 5.00 -4.42 -26.52
N ALA A 37 6.14 -4.87 -25.99
CA ALA A 37 7.20 -3.99 -25.48
C ALA A 37 7.93 -3.24 -26.63
N GLU A 38 7.92 -3.74 -27.86
CA GLU A 38 8.40 -2.95 -29.02
C GLU A 38 7.64 -1.62 -29.18
N GLY A 39 6.38 -1.57 -28.71
CA GLY A 39 5.54 -0.35 -28.66
C GLY A 39 5.61 0.43 -27.35
N TYR A 40 6.11 -0.17 -26.25
CA TYR A 40 6.11 0.45 -24.92
C TYR A 40 7.54 0.70 -24.42
N ARG A 41 8.12 1.85 -24.80
CA ARG A 41 9.38 2.29 -24.18
C ARG A 41 9.04 3.07 -22.92
N VAL A 42 9.46 2.53 -21.74
CA VAL A 42 9.41 3.28 -20.49
C VAL A 42 10.42 4.41 -20.59
N SER A 43 9.92 5.65 -20.58
CA SER A 43 10.74 6.86 -20.61
C SER A 43 11.12 7.24 -19.17
N PRO A 44 12.23 7.96 -18.95
CA PRO A 44 12.50 8.61 -17.66
C PRO A 44 11.35 9.53 -17.19
N LEU A 45 10.57 10.09 -18.12
CA LEU A 45 9.38 10.89 -17.81
C LEU A 45 8.20 10.06 -17.30
N ASP A 46 8.21 8.74 -17.53
CA ASP A 46 7.18 7.81 -17.05
C ASP A 46 7.49 7.31 -15.63
N MET A 47 8.67 7.61 -15.08
CA MET A 47 9.09 7.21 -13.74
C MET A 47 8.54 8.19 -12.70
N VAL A 48 7.96 7.64 -11.65
CA VAL A 48 7.61 8.45 -10.48
C VAL A 48 8.90 8.93 -9.80
N PRO A 49 9.05 10.23 -9.50
CA PRO A 49 10.22 10.73 -8.78
C PRO A 49 10.45 9.97 -7.47
N SER A 50 11.71 9.79 -7.09
CA SER A 50 12.03 9.24 -5.77
C SER A 50 11.42 10.11 -4.67
N PRO A 51 10.70 9.52 -3.71
CA PRO A 51 10.05 10.29 -2.65
C PRO A 51 11.07 11.10 -1.83
N SER A 52 10.72 12.33 -1.51
CA SER A 52 11.47 13.16 -0.56
C SER A 52 10.72 13.21 0.76
N PRO A 53 11.31 12.84 1.89
CA PRO A 53 10.66 12.95 3.20
C PRO A 53 10.59 14.40 3.72
N LEU A 54 10.99 15.40 2.93
CA LEU A 54 10.94 16.80 3.33
C LEU A 54 9.54 17.37 3.10
N LEU A 55 8.79 17.56 4.19
CA LEU A 55 7.52 18.29 4.20
C LEU A 55 7.75 19.78 3.95
N VAL A 56 7.04 20.34 2.99
CA VAL A 56 7.11 21.78 2.63
C VAL A 56 5.98 22.56 3.29
N GLU A 57 4.75 22.07 3.18
CA GLU A 57 3.58 22.74 3.75
C GLU A 57 2.44 21.75 4.01
N SER A 58 1.51 22.14 4.89
CA SER A 58 0.21 21.51 5.04
C SER A 58 -0.89 22.56 5.15
N THR A 59 -2.11 22.20 4.73
CA THR A 59 -3.27 23.09 4.89
C THR A 59 -3.83 23.02 6.30
N GLU A 60 -4.73 23.95 6.63
CA GLU A 60 -5.66 23.76 7.75
C GLU A 60 -6.58 22.58 7.48
N GLU A 61 -7.12 22.00 8.55
CA GLU A 61 -8.11 20.92 8.44
C GLU A 61 -9.47 21.50 8.06
N VAL A 62 -10.12 20.91 7.05
CA VAL A 62 -11.42 21.31 6.54
C VAL A 62 -12.41 20.15 6.69
N ALA A 63 -13.56 20.39 7.32
CA ALA A 63 -14.60 19.38 7.46
C ALA A 63 -15.31 19.13 6.13
N VAL A 64 -15.27 17.87 5.68
CA VAL A 64 -15.86 17.43 4.40
C VAL A 64 -16.84 16.30 4.65
N PRO A 65 -18.12 16.47 4.32
CA PRO A 65 -19.09 15.38 4.40
C PRO A 65 -18.90 14.39 3.25
N THR A 66 -18.92 13.11 3.59
CA THR A 66 -18.79 11.99 2.63
C THR A 66 -19.91 10.96 2.86
N PRO A 67 -20.13 10.02 1.94
CA PRO A 67 -21.06 8.92 2.17
C PRO A 67 -20.72 8.05 3.38
N GLN A 68 -19.45 8.04 3.81
CA GLN A 68 -18.97 7.24 4.93
C GLN A 68 -18.94 8.01 6.27
N GLY A 69 -19.19 9.32 6.24
CA GLY A 69 -19.21 10.17 7.42
C GLY A 69 -18.63 11.57 7.19
N LEU A 70 -18.45 12.31 8.27
CA LEU A 70 -17.77 13.61 8.25
C LEU A 70 -16.29 13.40 8.54
N PHE A 71 -15.42 13.98 7.71
CA PHE A 71 -13.98 13.88 7.87
C PHE A 71 -13.32 15.25 7.80
N GLY A 72 -12.37 15.50 8.71
CA GLY A 72 -11.43 16.61 8.62
C GLY A 72 -10.33 16.28 7.62
N LEU A 73 -10.36 16.92 6.47
CA LEU A 73 -9.34 16.73 5.43
C LEU A 73 -8.24 17.75 5.55
N ARG A 74 -6.98 17.30 5.38
CA ARG A 74 -5.80 18.13 5.27
C ARG A 74 -4.93 17.66 4.12
N ALA A 75 -4.41 18.61 3.32
CA ALA A 75 -3.45 18.32 2.27
C ALA A 75 -2.02 18.56 2.78
N TRP A 76 -1.07 17.78 2.25
CA TRP A 76 0.35 17.79 2.63
C TRP A 76 1.19 17.81 1.35
N ARG A 77 2.12 18.79 1.23
CA ARG A 77 3.02 18.91 0.08
C ARG A 77 4.45 18.65 0.48
N PHE A 78 5.14 17.85 -0.30
CA PHE A 78 6.53 17.48 -0.13
C PHE A 78 7.45 18.14 -1.15
N ALA A 79 8.76 18.14 -0.90
CA ALA A 79 9.74 18.85 -1.72
C ALA A 79 9.91 18.26 -3.13
N ASP A 80 9.53 17.01 -3.34
CA ASP A 80 9.46 16.36 -4.66
C ASP A 80 8.21 16.75 -5.46
N GLY A 81 7.34 17.59 -4.91
CA GLY A 81 6.08 18.01 -5.48
C GLY A 81 4.90 17.04 -5.22
N ALA A 82 5.13 15.97 -4.47
CA ALA A 82 4.05 15.07 -4.08
C ALA A 82 3.05 15.77 -3.17
N GLU A 83 1.77 15.50 -3.37
CA GLU A 83 0.67 15.98 -2.53
C GLU A 83 -0.15 14.80 -2.04
N HIS A 84 -0.32 14.70 -0.73
CA HIS A 84 -1.10 13.65 -0.09
C HIS A 84 -2.25 14.24 0.70
N LEU A 85 -3.21 13.39 1.07
CA LEU A 85 -4.34 13.78 1.91
C LEU A 85 -4.33 12.95 3.20
N SER A 86 -4.65 13.59 4.32
CA SER A 86 -5.12 12.91 5.53
C SER A 86 -6.59 13.20 5.74
N ALA A 87 -7.34 12.19 6.17
CA ALA A 87 -8.73 12.29 6.58
C ALA A 87 -8.84 11.83 8.03
N ARG A 88 -9.26 12.69 8.94
CA ARG A 88 -9.54 12.38 10.34
C ARG A 88 -11.03 12.23 10.55
N ALA A 89 -11.47 11.21 11.26
CA ALA A 89 -12.87 11.03 11.60
C ALA A 89 -13.39 12.15 12.49
N LEU A 90 -14.51 12.75 12.10
CA LEU A 90 -15.23 13.76 12.86
C LEU A 90 -16.65 13.28 13.18
N ASP A 91 -17.18 13.67 14.32
CA ASP A 91 -18.59 13.52 14.66
C ASP A 91 -19.46 14.56 13.92
N ARG A 92 -20.77 14.54 14.19
CA ARG A 92 -21.71 15.47 13.53
C ARG A 92 -21.49 16.93 13.88
N ASP A 93 -20.83 17.21 15.00
CA ASP A 93 -20.54 18.57 15.48
C ASP A 93 -19.16 19.05 15.00
N GLY A 94 -18.45 18.22 14.21
CA GLY A 94 -17.12 18.51 13.70
C GLY A 94 -16.01 18.27 14.74
N THR A 95 -16.31 17.57 15.83
CA THR A 95 -15.32 17.20 16.85
C THR A 95 -14.64 15.88 16.43
N PRO A 96 -13.33 15.73 16.68
CA PRO A 96 -12.64 14.48 16.39
C PRO A 96 -13.25 13.29 17.14
N VAL A 97 -13.57 12.22 16.41
CA VAL A 97 -14.02 10.96 17.03
C VAL A 97 -12.82 10.38 17.78
N PRO A 98 -12.95 10.14 19.10
CA PRO A 98 -11.87 9.55 19.88
C PRO A 98 -11.58 8.11 19.42
N ALA A 99 -10.33 7.68 19.60
CA ALA A 99 -9.99 6.29 19.36
C ALA A 99 -10.79 5.36 20.28
N GLU A 100 -11.20 4.22 19.75
CA GLU A 100 -11.97 3.20 20.49
C GLU A 100 -11.21 2.79 21.75
N ASP A 101 -11.92 2.69 22.86
CA ASP A 101 -11.36 2.36 24.19
C ASP A 101 -10.21 3.28 24.68
N GLY A 102 -10.05 4.47 24.08
CA GLY A 102 -8.97 5.40 24.42
C GLY A 102 -7.57 4.89 24.05
N GLY A 103 -7.48 3.85 23.22
CA GLY A 103 -6.25 3.25 22.74
C GLY A 103 -5.64 3.96 21.54
N ALA A 104 -4.75 3.27 20.81
CA ALA A 104 -4.15 3.77 19.59
C ALA A 104 -5.21 3.97 18.48
N PRO A 105 -5.13 5.05 17.67
CA PRO A 105 -6.10 5.31 16.61
C PRO A 105 -6.03 4.24 15.51
N ALA A 106 -7.15 3.95 14.86
CA ALA A 106 -7.16 3.17 13.64
C ALA A 106 -6.56 4.00 12.49
N VAL A 107 -5.65 3.42 11.73
CA VAL A 107 -5.01 4.09 10.60
C VAL A 107 -5.09 3.24 9.34
N ARG A 108 -5.59 3.83 8.26
CA ARG A 108 -5.51 3.27 6.92
C ARG A 108 -4.54 4.08 6.08
N ILE A 109 -3.49 3.46 5.57
CA ILE A 109 -2.70 4.04 4.49
C ILE A 109 -3.23 3.48 3.18
N HIS A 110 -3.91 4.31 2.41
CA HIS A 110 -4.48 3.97 1.12
C HIS A 110 -3.55 4.44 -0.01
N SER A 111 -3.06 3.51 -0.80
CA SER A 111 -2.28 3.80 -2.01
C SER A 111 -3.22 4.14 -3.15
N GLU A 112 -3.05 5.31 -3.76
CA GLU A 112 -3.83 5.79 -4.91
C GLU A 112 -4.05 4.70 -5.98
N CYS A 113 -5.27 4.62 -6.46
CA CYS A 113 -5.66 3.76 -7.57
C CYS A 113 -6.77 4.44 -8.38
N ALA A 114 -6.41 5.29 -9.33
CA ALA A 114 -7.38 6.07 -10.11
C ALA A 114 -8.48 5.21 -10.73
N THR A 115 -8.14 4.03 -11.26
CA THR A 115 -9.13 3.14 -11.86
C THR A 115 -10.12 2.58 -10.84
N GLY A 116 -9.66 2.21 -9.64
CA GLY A 116 -10.51 1.70 -8.57
C GLY A 116 -11.26 2.79 -7.82
N ASP A 117 -10.53 3.83 -7.40
CA ASP A 117 -11.03 4.84 -6.48
C ASP A 117 -11.98 5.84 -7.18
N ILE A 118 -11.73 6.17 -8.48
CA ILE A 118 -12.50 7.15 -9.23
C ILE A 118 -13.50 6.47 -10.17
N PHE A 119 -13.04 5.47 -10.95
CA PHE A 119 -13.87 4.83 -11.97
C PHE A 119 -14.59 3.57 -11.48
N GLY A 120 -14.36 3.12 -10.24
CA GLY A 120 -15.01 1.93 -9.69
C GLY A 120 -14.67 0.65 -10.44
N SER A 121 -13.44 0.53 -10.95
CA SER A 121 -12.99 -0.64 -11.72
C SER A 121 -13.14 -1.94 -10.94
N PHE A 122 -13.67 -2.97 -11.57
CA PHE A 122 -13.76 -4.32 -11.00
C PHE A 122 -12.49 -5.15 -11.17
N ARG A 123 -11.46 -4.63 -11.85
CA ARG A 123 -10.17 -5.32 -11.99
C ARG A 123 -9.36 -5.35 -10.69
N CYS A 124 -9.73 -4.55 -9.70
CA CYS A 124 -9.11 -4.50 -8.38
C CYS A 124 -10.15 -4.31 -7.26
N ASP A 125 -9.69 -4.36 -6.03
CA ASP A 125 -10.47 -4.15 -4.82
C ASP A 125 -10.26 -2.77 -4.17
N CYS A 126 -9.53 -1.85 -4.84
CA CYS A 126 -9.07 -0.59 -4.23
C CYS A 126 -10.22 0.34 -3.81
N GLY A 127 -11.18 0.64 -4.70
CA GLY A 127 -12.31 1.50 -4.36
C GLY A 127 -13.11 0.98 -3.16
N PRO A 128 -13.58 -0.28 -3.18
CA PRO A 128 -14.22 -0.89 -2.00
C PRO A 128 -13.36 -0.89 -0.72
N GLN A 129 -12.02 -1.04 -0.82
CA GLN A 129 -11.12 -0.92 0.32
C GLN A 129 -11.03 0.51 0.85
N LEU A 130 -11.04 1.52 -0.02
CA LEU A 130 -11.09 2.93 0.37
C LEU A 130 -12.37 3.22 1.16
N GLU A 131 -13.51 2.81 0.63
CA GLU A 131 -14.81 2.98 1.29
C GLU A 131 -14.88 2.25 2.64
N ASN A 132 -14.39 1.01 2.70
CA ASN A 132 -14.37 0.23 3.93
C ASN A 132 -13.42 0.83 4.97
N GLY A 133 -12.24 1.28 4.55
CA GLY A 133 -11.27 1.98 5.41
C GLY A 133 -11.87 3.25 6.02
N LEU A 134 -12.52 4.09 5.22
CA LEU A 134 -13.23 5.27 5.73
C LEU A 134 -14.35 4.90 6.71
N ARG A 135 -15.10 3.83 6.43
CA ARG A 135 -16.17 3.34 7.33
C ARG A 135 -15.63 2.85 8.67
N ILE A 136 -14.52 2.09 8.66
CA ILE A 136 -13.86 1.63 9.89
C ILE A 136 -13.44 2.85 10.71
N ILE A 137 -12.67 3.77 10.11
CA ILE A 137 -12.13 4.95 10.78
C ILE A 137 -13.25 5.86 11.29
N GLY A 138 -14.29 6.08 10.51
CA GLY A 138 -15.45 6.88 10.91
C GLY A 138 -16.19 6.33 12.15
N ARG A 139 -16.09 5.01 12.39
CA ARG A 139 -16.72 4.35 13.54
C ARG A 139 -15.81 4.25 14.76
N THR A 140 -14.53 4.01 14.56
CA THR A 140 -13.58 3.67 15.63
C THR A 140 -12.65 4.83 15.99
N GLY A 141 -12.78 5.96 15.30
CA GLY A 141 -11.84 7.07 15.38
C GLY A 141 -10.50 6.76 14.71
N GLY A 142 -9.83 7.80 14.23
CA GLY A 142 -8.50 7.65 13.62
C GLY A 142 -8.33 8.39 12.31
N TYR A 143 -7.46 7.86 11.43
CA TYR A 143 -6.99 8.56 10.25
C TYR A 143 -6.93 7.65 9.01
N LEU A 144 -7.27 8.21 7.84
CA LEU A 144 -6.89 7.65 6.55
C LEU A 144 -5.84 8.57 5.92
N ILE A 145 -4.71 8.00 5.50
CA ILE A 145 -3.71 8.70 4.69
C ILE A 145 -3.85 8.21 3.26
N TYR A 146 -4.27 9.09 2.36
CA TYR A 146 -4.37 8.83 0.93
C TYR A 146 -3.06 9.23 0.27
N VAL A 147 -2.25 8.22 -0.08
CA VAL A 147 -0.92 8.42 -0.66
C VAL A 147 -1.03 8.44 -2.18
N ARG A 148 -0.86 9.62 -2.75
CA ARG A 148 -0.73 9.82 -4.20
C ARG A 148 0.67 9.39 -4.64
N ASN A 149 0.88 9.24 -5.93
CA ASN A 149 2.12 8.70 -6.53
C ASN A 149 2.38 7.20 -6.23
N HIS A 150 1.40 6.49 -5.63
CA HIS A 150 1.44 5.03 -5.44
C HIS A 150 0.68 4.26 -6.53
N GLU A 151 0.23 4.94 -7.58
CA GLU A 151 -0.54 4.33 -8.68
C GLU A 151 0.24 3.15 -9.29
N GLY A 152 -0.46 2.02 -9.47
CA GLY A 152 0.15 0.80 -9.99
C GLY A 152 1.31 0.26 -9.14
N ARG A 153 1.36 0.54 -7.84
CA ARG A 153 2.48 0.27 -6.91
C ARG A 153 3.72 1.13 -7.19
N GLY A 154 3.50 2.39 -7.55
CA GLY A 154 4.56 3.35 -7.80
C GLY A 154 5.06 3.39 -9.24
N ILE A 155 4.48 2.60 -10.16
CA ILE A 155 4.86 2.65 -11.58
C ILE A 155 4.15 3.76 -12.38
N GLY A 156 3.16 4.42 -11.77
CA GLY A 156 2.38 5.48 -12.39
C GLY A 156 1.23 4.99 -13.27
N LEU A 157 0.30 5.90 -13.60
CA LEU A 157 -0.94 5.57 -14.31
C LEU A 157 -0.71 5.07 -15.74
N VAL A 158 0.23 5.66 -16.46
CA VAL A 158 0.54 5.27 -17.84
C VAL A 158 1.03 3.83 -17.89
N ASN A 159 2.02 3.49 -17.06
CA ASN A 159 2.57 2.14 -17.00
C ASN A 159 1.57 1.12 -16.46
N LYS A 160 0.71 1.52 -15.54
CA LYS A 160 -0.39 0.67 -15.07
C LYS A 160 -1.34 0.27 -16.21
N LEU A 161 -1.72 1.20 -17.09
CA LEU A 161 -2.60 0.88 -18.23
C LEU A 161 -1.86 0.05 -19.28
N ARG A 162 -0.55 0.26 -19.47
CA ARG A 162 0.29 -0.64 -20.27
C ARG A 162 0.33 -2.05 -19.68
N ALA A 163 0.51 -2.18 -18.35
CA ALA A 163 0.45 -3.46 -17.66
C ALA A 163 -0.92 -4.14 -17.83
N TYR A 164 -2.02 -3.39 -17.81
CA TYR A 164 -3.34 -3.93 -18.09
C TYR A 164 -3.46 -4.53 -19.51
N ALA A 165 -2.89 -3.87 -20.52
CA ALA A 165 -2.86 -4.41 -21.88
C ALA A 165 -2.03 -5.72 -21.96
N LEU A 166 -0.93 -5.81 -21.22
CA LEU A 166 -0.14 -7.04 -21.10
C LEU A 166 -0.90 -8.16 -20.37
N GLN A 167 -1.67 -7.81 -19.34
CA GLN A 167 -2.54 -8.77 -18.65
C GLN A 167 -3.67 -9.29 -19.55
N ASP A 168 -4.26 -8.44 -20.39
CA ASP A 168 -5.27 -8.85 -21.38
C ASP A 168 -4.67 -9.80 -22.43
N ALA A 169 -3.35 -9.73 -22.64
CA ALA A 169 -2.58 -10.66 -23.49
C ALA A 169 -2.11 -11.92 -22.73
N GLY A 170 -2.46 -12.10 -21.45
CA GLY A 170 -2.25 -13.34 -20.69
C GLY A 170 -1.17 -13.32 -19.61
N LEU A 171 -0.47 -12.18 -19.39
CA LEU A 171 0.48 -12.08 -18.29
C LEU A 171 -0.28 -11.88 -16.96
N ASP A 172 0.34 -12.30 -15.85
CA ASP A 172 -0.15 -11.90 -14.53
C ASP A 172 0.31 -10.47 -14.16
N THR A 173 -0.14 -9.96 -13.01
CA THR A 173 0.15 -8.58 -12.58
C THR A 173 1.64 -8.32 -12.37
N LEU A 174 2.39 -9.29 -11.83
CA LEU A 174 3.81 -9.15 -11.55
C LEU A 174 4.62 -9.24 -12.86
N ASP A 175 4.33 -10.24 -13.67
CA ASP A 175 4.98 -10.47 -14.94
C ASP A 175 4.77 -9.29 -15.92
N ALA A 176 3.57 -8.69 -15.90
CA ALA A 176 3.30 -7.50 -16.69
C ALA A 176 4.21 -6.32 -16.30
N ASN A 177 4.48 -6.11 -15.00
CA ASN A 177 5.41 -5.07 -14.56
C ASN A 177 6.85 -5.39 -14.95
N LEU A 178 7.30 -6.63 -14.74
CA LEU A 178 8.65 -7.06 -15.12
C LEU A 178 8.88 -6.96 -16.63
N ALA A 179 7.88 -7.27 -17.45
CA ALA A 179 7.94 -7.13 -18.91
C ALA A 179 8.12 -5.66 -19.35
N LEU A 180 7.62 -4.71 -18.55
CA LEU A 180 7.86 -3.27 -18.74
C LEU A 180 9.22 -2.80 -18.21
N GLY A 181 10.03 -3.70 -17.62
CA GLY A 181 11.31 -3.35 -16.97
C GLY A 181 11.13 -2.62 -15.64
N LEU A 182 10.01 -2.81 -14.96
CA LEU A 182 9.66 -2.16 -13.70
C LEU A 182 9.65 -3.18 -12.57
N ASP A 183 10.02 -2.74 -11.36
CA ASP A 183 9.93 -3.55 -10.16
C ASP A 183 8.48 -3.89 -9.79
N GLY A 184 8.28 -5.00 -9.09
CA GLY A 184 6.95 -5.46 -8.68
C GLY A 184 6.24 -4.56 -7.67
N ASP A 185 7.01 -3.84 -6.84
CA ASP A 185 6.50 -2.87 -5.86
C ASP A 185 7.54 -1.79 -5.58
N MET A 186 7.27 -0.57 -6.02
CA MET A 186 8.14 0.61 -5.87
C MET A 186 7.59 1.62 -4.84
N ARG A 187 6.61 1.23 -4.03
CA ARG A 187 5.99 2.13 -3.06
C ARG A 187 6.93 2.45 -1.91
N ASP A 188 6.99 3.73 -1.55
CA ASP A 188 7.68 4.25 -0.38
C ASP A 188 6.66 4.85 0.58
N TYR A 189 6.74 4.46 1.86
CA TYR A 189 5.79 4.90 2.88
C TYR A 189 6.36 6.02 3.78
N SER A 190 7.56 6.55 3.49
CA SER A 190 8.23 7.56 4.32
C SER A 190 7.39 8.83 4.49
N GLN A 191 6.77 9.32 3.40
CA GLN A 191 5.91 10.51 3.45
C GLN A 191 4.63 10.24 4.27
N ALA A 192 4.03 9.05 4.14
CA ALA A 192 2.87 8.67 4.95
C ALA A 192 3.22 8.55 6.44
N ALA A 193 4.38 8.00 6.76
CA ALA A 193 4.86 7.91 8.14
C ALA A 193 5.11 9.30 8.73
N LEU A 194 5.73 10.21 7.97
CA LEU A 194 5.95 11.58 8.41
C LEU A 194 4.63 12.32 8.66
N ILE A 195 3.63 12.17 7.78
CA ILE A 195 2.29 12.75 8.00
C ILE A 195 1.70 12.26 9.32
N LEU A 196 1.81 10.96 9.63
CA LEU A 196 1.31 10.42 10.89
C LEU A 196 2.07 11.00 12.09
N GLN A 197 3.38 11.12 12.01
CA GLN A 197 4.20 11.73 13.06
C GLN A 197 3.85 13.21 13.30
N GLU A 198 3.63 13.99 12.23
CA GLU A 198 3.17 15.38 12.30
C GLU A 198 1.75 15.51 12.89
N LEU A 199 0.91 14.49 12.71
CA LEU A 199 -0.40 14.40 13.36
C LEU A 199 -0.32 13.92 14.81
N GLY A 200 0.89 13.64 15.34
CA GLY A 200 1.12 13.14 16.70
C GLY A 200 0.79 11.64 16.86
N VAL A 201 0.68 10.90 15.77
CA VAL A 201 0.40 9.45 15.79
C VAL A 201 1.71 8.67 15.72
N HIS A 202 2.15 8.13 16.86
CA HIS A 202 3.34 7.30 16.98
C HIS A 202 3.01 5.82 17.21
N GLU A 203 1.83 5.55 17.76
CA GLU A 203 1.25 4.21 17.94
C GLU A 203 -0.07 4.14 17.18
N LEU A 204 -0.34 3.02 16.50
CA LEU A 204 -1.54 2.88 15.67
C LEU A 204 -2.01 1.43 15.54
N ARG A 205 -3.30 1.26 15.26
CA ARG A 205 -3.91 0.01 14.79
C ARG A 205 -4.03 0.11 13.27
N LEU A 206 -3.29 -0.72 12.54
CA LEU A 206 -3.17 -0.59 11.09
C LEU A 206 -4.26 -1.37 10.36
N VAL A 207 -5.08 -0.68 9.58
CA VAL A 207 -6.10 -1.29 8.70
C VAL A 207 -5.43 -1.76 7.40
N THR A 208 -5.08 -3.04 7.31
CA THR A 208 -4.36 -3.61 6.17
C THR A 208 -4.45 -5.13 6.10
N ASN A 209 -4.30 -5.68 4.88
CA ASN A 209 -4.06 -7.11 4.62
C ASN A 209 -2.62 -7.38 4.14
N ASN A 210 -1.76 -6.34 4.12
CA ASN A 210 -0.39 -6.43 3.62
C ASN A 210 0.64 -6.33 4.76
N PRO A 211 1.29 -7.43 5.17
CA PRO A 211 2.32 -7.42 6.21
C PRO A 211 3.52 -6.53 5.88
N ALA A 212 3.91 -6.43 4.61
CA ALA A 212 5.03 -5.57 4.21
C ALA A 212 4.78 -4.08 4.51
N LYS A 213 3.49 -3.67 4.56
CA LYS A 213 3.14 -2.30 4.96
C LYS A 213 3.39 -2.07 6.45
N GLN A 214 3.11 -3.05 7.31
CA GLN A 214 3.45 -2.99 8.73
C GLN A 214 4.96 -2.87 8.92
N GLU A 215 5.73 -3.78 8.32
CA GLU A 215 7.20 -3.78 8.41
C GLU A 215 7.80 -2.43 7.96
N ALA A 216 7.27 -1.85 6.87
CA ALA A 216 7.73 -0.56 6.38
C ALA A 216 7.48 0.57 7.39
N LEU A 217 6.30 0.62 8.02
CA LEU A 217 5.96 1.64 9.01
C LEU A 217 6.76 1.50 10.30
N GLU A 218 6.97 0.28 10.77
CA GLU A 218 7.80 -0.01 11.95
C GLU A 218 9.26 0.40 11.72
N ASN A 219 9.81 0.14 10.52
CA ASN A 219 11.14 0.60 10.13
C ASN A 219 11.24 2.14 10.05
N LEU A 220 10.12 2.84 9.88
CA LEU A 220 10.01 4.30 9.87
C LEU A 220 9.69 4.89 11.26
N GLY A 221 9.74 4.07 12.31
CA GLY A 221 9.63 4.51 13.71
C GLY A 221 8.19 4.64 14.23
N LEU A 222 7.21 4.05 13.56
CA LEU A 222 5.83 3.94 14.04
C LEU A 222 5.62 2.58 14.73
N GLN A 223 4.83 2.57 15.81
CA GLN A 223 4.49 1.33 16.50
C GLN A 223 3.12 0.83 16.04
N VAL A 224 3.09 -0.35 15.41
CA VAL A 224 1.83 -1.02 15.03
C VAL A 224 1.41 -1.97 16.14
N THR A 225 0.34 -1.62 16.86
CA THR A 225 -0.14 -2.39 18.02
C THR A 225 -1.13 -3.48 17.63
N GLU A 226 -1.83 -3.34 16.50
CA GLU A 226 -2.82 -4.29 16.00
C GLU A 226 -2.95 -4.18 14.49
N LEU A 227 -3.28 -5.29 13.83
CA LEU A 227 -3.70 -5.33 12.43
C LEU A 227 -5.20 -5.52 12.34
N ILE A 228 -5.88 -4.58 11.70
CA ILE A 228 -7.32 -4.64 11.42
C ILE A 228 -7.49 -5.09 9.97
N PRO A 229 -8.16 -6.21 9.70
CA PRO A 229 -8.40 -6.69 8.33
C PRO A 229 -9.24 -5.70 7.51
N ASP A 230 -8.86 -5.54 6.23
CA ASP A 230 -9.61 -4.77 5.23
C ASP A 230 -9.94 -5.70 4.05
N GLU A 231 -10.68 -6.76 4.34
CA GLU A 231 -11.03 -7.77 3.35
C GLU A 231 -12.32 -7.38 2.62
N ILE A 232 -12.23 -7.40 1.30
CA ILE A 232 -13.35 -7.21 0.39
C ILE A 232 -13.60 -8.54 -0.33
N PRO A 233 -14.85 -9.02 -0.37
CA PRO A 233 -15.17 -10.24 -1.09
C PRO A 233 -14.70 -10.18 -2.54
N ALA A 234 -14.09 -11.28 -3.02
CA ALA A 234 -13.65 -11.40 -4.39
C ALA A 234 -14.83 -11.33 -5.37
N ARG A 235 -14.59 -10.75 -6.55
CA ARG A 235 -15.49 -10.77 -7.71
C ARG A 235 -14.85 -11.62 -8.79
N VAL A 236 -15.65 -12.07 -9.75
CA VAL A 236 -15.14 -12.86 -10.89
C VAL A 236 -14.03 -12.08 -11.63
N GLU A 237 -14.22 -10.77 -11.79
CA GLU A 237 -13.30 -9.90 -12.53
C GLU A 237 -11.97 -9.64 -11.83
N ASN A 238 -11.88 -9.77 -10.50
CA ASN A 238 -10.65 -9.56 -9.73
C ASN A 238 -10.12 -10.81 -9.03
N ALA A 239 -10.74 -11.97 -9.21
CA ALA A 239 -10.33 -13.20 -8.55
C ALA A 239 -8.86 -13.55 -8.84
N HIS A 240 -8.43 -13.46 -10.10
CA HIS A 240 -7.04 -13.71 -10.50
C HIS A 240 -6.06 -12.69 -9.89
N TYR A 241 -6.43 -11.42 -9.85
CA TYR A 241 -5.65 -10.36 -9.21
C TYR A 241 -5.47 -10.61 -7.70
N LEU A 242 -6.54 -11.00 -7.00
CA LEU A 242 -6.48 -11.32 -5.57
C LEU A 242 -5.69 -12.60 -5.30
N GLN A 243 -5.80 -13.59 -6.19
CA GLN A 243 -4.98 -14.80 -6.13
C GLN A 243 -3.49 -14.47 -6.25
N THR A 244 -3.08 -13.64 -7.23
CA THR A 244 -1.70 -13.18 -7.37
C THR A 244 -1.22 -12.44 -6.11
N LYS A 245 -2.07 -11.59 -5.52
CA LYS A 245 -1.75 -10.91 -4.25
C LYS A 245 -1.47 -11.90 -3.12
N ARG A 246 -2.27 -12.96 -3.01
CA ARG A 246 -2.13 -13.98 -1.96
C ARG A 246 -0.88 -14.83 -2.18
N GLU A 247 -0.70 -15.36 -3.39
CA GLU A 247 0.31 -16.37 -3.70
C GLU A 247 1.70 -15.79 -3.90
N ARG A 248 1.79 -14.63 -4.56
CA ARG A 248 3.07 -14.02 -4.96
C ARG A 248 3.47 -12.78 -4.16
N MET A 249 2.56 -12.22 -3.31
CA MET A 249 2.78 -10.93 -2.65
C MET A 249 2.49 -10.94 -1.15
N ARG A 250 2.47 -12.12 -0.54
CA ARG A 250 2.31 -12.31 0.91
C ARG A 250 1.06 -11.67 1.55
N HIS A 251 0.04 -11.30 0.76
CA HIS A 251 -1.18 -10.74 1.34
C HIS A 251 -1.95 -11.80 2.11
N VAL A 252 -2.40 -11.43 3.32
CA VAL A 252 -3.24 -12.30 4.15
C VAL A 252 -4.69 -12.05 3.76
N LEU A 253 -5.26 -12.93 2.92
CA LEU A 253 -6.64 -12.89 2.45
C LEU A 253 -7.31 -14.22 2.80
N LYS A 254 -8.39 -14.18 3.60
CA LYS A 254 -9.11 -15.39 4.04
C LYS A 254 -10.17 -15.85 3.01
N SER A 255 -10.64 -14.92 2.18
CA SER A 255 -11.80 -15.09 1.29
C SER A 255 -11.45 -15.07 -0.22
N ALA A 256 -10.18 -15.21 -0.60
CA ALA A 256 -9.74 -15.22 -2.00
C ALA A 256 -9.25 -16.60 -2.43
#